data_1eedea53165aaaab4a8d2a1a6b247428
#
_entry.id   1eedea53165aaaab4a8d2a1a6b247428
#
_cell.length_a   1.000
_cell.length_b   1.000
_cell.length_c   1.000
_cell.angle_alpha   90.00
_cell.angle_beta   90.00
_cell.angle_gamma   90.00
#
_symmetry.space_group_name_H-M   'P 1'
#
loop_
_entity.id
_entity.type
_entity.pdbx_description
1 polymer ?
#
loop_
_entity_poly.entity_id
_entity_poly.type
_entity_poly.pdbx_seq_one_letter_code
_entity_poly.pdbx_strand_id
1 'polypeptide(L)'
;MGKIGFTIGKFAPFHKGYEYLIETALKETDEFYIIIYDTDIISIPIETRAKWIKNKYKNVKLIYAYNSPSQYGLDDESVKIQMEYLKKQIEGIPVDCFYSSEPYGEKVAQYLGIENRIVDMQKVQIPISATKIRENIEDYKEFLEQEVYEDIIKELD
;
A
#
# COMPACT_ATOMS: atom_id res chain seq x y z
N MET A 1 -6.56 25.28 0.75
CA MET A 1 -6.47 24.30 -0.33
C MET A 1 -5.87 23.04 0.18
N GLY A 2 -6.55 21.96 -0.06
CA GLY A 2 -6.17 20.70 0.50
C GLY A 2 -5.08 19.99 -0.28
N LYS A 3 -4.16 19.34 0.44
CA LYS A 3 -3.19 18.45 -0.18
C LYS A 3 -3.81 17.05 -0.24
N ILE A 4 -3.80 16.46 -1.43
CA ILE A 4 -4.37 15.13 -1.65
C ILE A 4 -3.24 14.15 -1.92
N GLY A 5 -3.08 13.17 -1.04
CA GLY A 5 -2.06 12.15 -1.18
C GLY A 5 -2.66 10.79 -1.45
N PHE A 6 -1.83 9.88 -1.94
CA PHE A 6 -2.25 8.49 -2.11
C PHE A 6 -1.07 7.55 -1.99
N THR A 7 -1.38 6.29 -1.78
CA THR A 7 -0.41 5.20 -1.84
C THR A 7 -1.07 3.99 -2.50
N ILE A 8 -0.25 3.05 -2.93
CA ILE A 8 -0.72 1.80 -3.52
C ILE A 8 -0.07 0.64 -2.79
N GLY A 9 -0.74 -0.49 -2.77
CA GLY A 9 -0.16 -1.69 -2.20
C GLY A 9 -1.11 -2.86 -2.20
N LYS A 10 -0.54 -4.04 -1.93
CA LYS A 10 -1.32 -5.27 -1.79
C LYS A 10 -1.73 -5.50 -0.34
N PHE A 11 -0.98 -4.95 0.60
CA PHE A 11 -1.22 -5.10 2.04
C PHE A 11 -1.39 -6.60 2.40
N ALA A 12 -0.40 -7.36 2.05
CA ALA A 12 -0.43 -8.82 2.14
C ALA A 12 0.73 -9.35 3.01
N PRO A 13 0.66 -9.21 4.31
CA PRO A 13 -0.44 -8.60 5.09
C PRO A 13 -0.19 -7.14 5.44
N PHE A 14 -1.22 -6.48 5.95
CA PHE A 14 -1.12 -5.17 6.55
C PHE A 14 -0.23 -5.26 7.80
N HIS A 15 0.73 -4.34 7.96
CA HIS A 15 1.69 -4.41 9.08
C HIS A 15 2.09 -3.01 9.55
N LYS A 16 2.91 -2.97 10.62
CA LYS A 16 3.31 -1.70 11.25
C LYS A 16 4.05 -0.75 10.30
N GLY A 17 4.75 -1.27 9.31
CA GLY A 17 5.40 -0.44 8.31
C GLY A 17 4.40 0.36 7.48
N TYR A 18 3.32 -0.27 7.07
CA TYR A 18 2.23 0.41 6.37
C TYR A 18 1.53 1.42 7.29
N GLU A 19 1.36 1.07 8.57
CA GLU A 19 0.76 1.98 9.54
C GLU A 19 1.59 3.26 9.67
N TYR A 20 2.90 3.11 9.73
CA TYR A 20 3.81 4.25 9.82
C TYR A 20 3.67 5.18 8.61
N LEU A 21 3.60 4.60 7.42
CA LEU A 21 3.41 5.36 6.18
C LEU A 21 2.07 6.09 6.19
N ILE A 22 1.00 5.38 6.54
CA ILE A 22 -0.36 5.96 6.56
C ILE A 22 -0.44 7.08 7.58
N GLU A 23 0.11 6.89 8.78
CA GLU A 23 0.06 7.91 9.83
C GLU A 23 0.86 9.14 9.43
N THR A 24 2.00 8.95 8.76
CA THR A 24 2.76 10.06 8.22
C THR A 24 1.93 10.85 7.20
N ALA A 25 1.29 10.14 6.28
CA ALA A 25 0.49 10.75 5.24
C ALA A 25 -0.71 11.51 5.81
N LEU A 26 -1.38 10.92 6.81
CA LEU A 26 -2.56 11.56 7.42
C LEU A 26 -2.22 12.86 8.13
N LYS A 27 -0.99 13.00 8.62
CA LYS A 27 -0.53 14.24 9.24
C LYS A 27 -0.24 15.32 8.22
N GLU A 28 0.08 14.94 7.01
CA GLU A 28 0.56 15.85 5.96
C GLU A 28 -0.48 16.20 4.91
N THR A 29 -1.60 15.47 4.86
CA THR A 29 -2.60 15.64 3.80
C THR A 29 -3.97 15.97 4.39
N ASP A 30 -4.83 16.55 3.55
CA ASP A 30 -6.22 16.81 3.90
C ASP A 30 -7.11 15.64 3.49
N GLU A 31 -6.72 14.94 2.42
CA GLU A 31 -7.38 13.71 1.99
C GLU A 31 -6.29 12.71 1.62
N PHE A 32 -6.48 11.46 2.01
CA PHE A 32 -5.53 10.40 1.70
C PHE A 32 -6.26 9.18 1.14
N TYR A 33 -5.83 8.75 -0.03
CA TYR A 33 -6.39 7.61 -0.74
C TYR A 33 -5.43 6.43 -0.65
N ILE A 34 -5.98 5.24 -0.43
CA ILE A 34 -5.21 4.00 -0.45
C ILE A 34 -5.80 3.13 -1.55
N ILE A 35 -4.97 2.87 -2.57
CA ILE A 35 -5.38 1.99 -3.66
C ILE A 35 -4.88 0.61 -3.33
N ILE A 36 -5.81 -0.29 -2.99
CA ILE A 36 -5.48 -1.65 -2.61
C ILE A 36 -5.62 -2.56 -3.84
N TYR A 37 -4.53 -3.24 -4.17
CA TYR A 37 -4.47 -4.11 -5.34
C TYR A 37 -4.89 -5.53 -4.96
N ASP A 38 -5.58 -6.20 -5.88
CA ASP A 38 -5.87 -7.61 -5.73
C ASP A 38 -4.57 -8.41 -5.88
N THR A 39 -4.53 -9.61 -5.28
CA THR A 39 -3.36 -10.47 -5.37
C THR A 39 -3.73 -11.88 -4.91
N ASP A 40 -2.99 -12.86 -5.41
CA ASP A 40 -3.09 -14.24 -4.94
C ASP A 40 -1.87 -14.66 -4.12
N ILE A 41 -0.98 -13.69 -3.81
CA ILE A 41 0.23 -13.97 -3.04
C ILE A 41 -0.07 -14.40 -1.61
N ILE A 42 -1.28 -14.09 -1.14
CA ILE A 42 -1.79 -14.50 0.16
C ILE A 42 -3.26 -14.90 -0.03
N SER A 43 -3.73 -15.87 0.73
CA SER A 43 -5.11 -16.39 0.60
C SER A 43 -6.18 -15.46 1.17
N ILE A 44 -5.80 -14.33 1.73
CA ILE A 44 -6.73 -13.39 2.33
C ILE A 44 -7.36 -12.51 1.26
N PRO A 45 -8.70 -12.48 1.15
CA PRO A 45 -9.38 -11.66 0.12
C PRO A 45 -9.12 -10.17 0.26
N ILE A 46 -9.26 -9.44 -0.83
CA ILE A 46 -9.06 -7.99 -0.85
C ILE A 46 -10.00 -7.29 0.16
N GLU A 47 -11.23 -7.76 0.31
CA GLU A 47 -12.20 -7.18 1.24
C GLU A 47 -11.71 -7.27 2.69
N THR A 48 -11.11 -8.40 3.07
CA THR A 48 -10.57 -8.57 4.41
C THR A 48 -9.34 -7.69 4.62
N ARG A 49 -8.46 -7.63 3.63
CA ARG A 49 -7.26 -6.77 3.72
C ARG A 49 -7.66 -5.30 3.85
N ALA A 50 -8.65 -4.88 3.08
CA ALA A 50 -9.17 -3.51 3.16
C ALA A 50 -9.80 -3.23 4.53
N LYS A 51 -10.50 -4.22 5.09
CA LYS A 51 -11.12 -4.09 6.40
C LYS A 51 -10.09 -3.84 7.50
N TRP A 52 -8.94 -4.49 7.43
CA TRP A 52 -7.84 -4.27 8.38
C TRP A 52 -7.45 -2.79 8.42
N ILE A 53 -7.33 -2.19 7.24
CA ILE A 53 -6.94 -0.78 7.13
C ILE A 53 -8.06 0.11 7.67
N LYS A 54 -9.29 -0.14 7.25
CA LYS A 54 -10.43 0.71 7.60
C LYS A 54 -10.78 0.65 9.08
N ASN A 55 -10.55 -0.50 9.71
CA ASN A 55 -10.79 -0.64 11.15
C ASN A 55 -9.86 0.24 11.98
N LYS A 56 -8.64 0.45 11.50
CA LYS A 56 -7.68 1.29 12.20
C LYS A 56 -7.73 2.75 11.78
N TYR A 57 -7.98 3.02 10.49
CA TYR A 57 -7.96 4.38 9.93
C TYR A 57 -9.29 4.70 9.27
N LYS A 58 -10.17 5.37 9.99
CA LYS A 58 -11.52 5.67 9.48
C LYS A 58 -11.54 6.76 8.42
N ASN A 59 -10.52 7.61 8.42
CA ASN A 59 -10.49 8.79 7.54
C ASN A 59 -9.83 8.55 6.18
N VAL A 60 -9.28 7.36 5.94
CA VAL A 60 -8.69 7.05 4.64
C VAL A 60 -9.79 6.69 3.64
N LYS A 61 -9.53 6.99 2.37
CA LYS A 61 -10.45 6.63 1.28
C LYS A 61 -9.83 5.45 0.52
N LEU A 62 -10.56 4.35 0.44
CA LEU A 62 -10.06 3.13 -0.20
C LEU A 62 -10.56 3.02 -1.64
N ILE A 63 -9.65 2.62 -2.52
CA ILE A 63 -9.98 2.29 -3.90
C ILE A 63 -9.57 0.84 -4.13
N TYR A 64 -10.51 0.01 -4.53
CA TYR A 64 -10.27 -1.41 -4.78
C TYR A 64 -9.85 -1.57 -6.25
N ALA A 65 -8.62 -2.01 -6.45
CA ALA A 65 -8.04 -2.14 -7.80
C ALA A 65 -7.97 -3.61 -8.20
N TYR A 66 -8.94 -4.02 -8.99
CA TYR A 66 -9.04 -5.41 -9.47
C TYR A 66 -8.34 -5.58 -10.81
N ASN A 67 -7.93 -6.81 -11.12
CA ASN A 67 -7.28 -7.15 -12.37
C ASN A 67 -6.01 -6.35 -12.64
N SER A 68 -5.21 -6.18 -11.56
CA SER A 68 -3.96 -5.44 -11.67
C SER A 68 -2.98 -6.18 -12.59
N PRO A 69 -2.10 -5.43 -13.31
CA PRO A 69 -1.14 -6.05 -14.21
C PRO A 69 -0.17 -6.97 -13.48
N SER A 70 0.28 -8.01 -14.17
CA SER A 70 1.24 -8.96 -13.61
C SER A 70 2.69 -8.56 -13.88
N GLN A 71 2.93 -7.49 -14.63
CA GLN A 71 4.28 -6.99 -14.92
C GLN A 71 4.78 -6.15 -13.75
N TYR A 72 5.86 -6.59 -13.11
CA TYR A 72 6.39 -5.92 -11.91
C TYR A 72 7.79 -5.34 -12.08
N GLY A 73 8.33 -5.35 -13.28
CA GLY A 73 9.69 -4.86 -13.53
C GLY A 73 9.79 -3.34 -13.48
N LEU A 74 11.02 -2.84 -13.45
CA LEU A 74 11.31 -1.40 -13.55
C LEU A 74 11.67 -0.99 -14.97
N ASP A 75 11.60 -1.91 -15.93
CA ASP A 75 11.81 -1.60 -17.34
C ASP A 75 10.66 -0.74 -17.88
N ASP A 76 10.97 0.00 -18.95
CA ASP A 76 10.03 0.99 -19.49
C ASP A 76 8.66 0.42 -19.84
N GLU A 77 8.62 -0.76 -20.44
CA GLU A 77 7.36 -1.39 -20.84
C GLU A 77 6.51 -1.77 -19.62
N SER A 78 7.13 -2.41 -18.63
CA SER A 78 6.42 -2.81 -17.40
C SER A 78 5.90 -1.59 -16.65
N VAL A 79 6.73 -0.56 -16.54
CA VAL A 79 6.34 0.69 -15.86
C VAL A 79 5.17 1.33 -16.59
N LYS A 80 5.21 1.38 -17.91
CA LYS A 80 4.14 1.98 -18.71
C LYS A 80 2.80 1.29 -18.46
N ILE A 81 2.80 -0.05 -18.50
CA ILE A 81 1.58 -0.84 -18.27
C ILE A 81 1.02 -0.57 -16.87
N GLN A 82 1.89 -0.57 -15.87
CA GLN A 82 1.49 -0.33 -14.49
C GLN A 82 0.97 1.09 -14.30
N MET A 83 1.61 2.07 -14.92
CA MET A 83 1.20 3.47 -14.78
C MET A 83 -0.12 3.75 -15.47
N GLU A 84 -0.36 3.16 -16.63
CA GLU A 84 -1.63 3.29 -17.33
C GLU A 84 -2.77 2.71 -16.49
N TYR A 85 -2.53 1.56 -15.85
CA TYR A 85 -3.49 0.95 -14.95
C TYR A 85 -3.78 1.86 -13.75
N LEU A 86 -2.71 2.33 -13.10
CA LEU A 86 -2.83 3.21 -11.93
C LEU A 86 -3.58 4.50 -12.28
N LYS A 87 -3.27 5.10 -13.41
CA LYS A 87 -3.91 6.35 -13.82
C LYS A 87 -5.42 6.21 -13.93
N LYS A 88 -5.89 5.05 -14.39
CA LYS A 88 -7.33 4.78 -14.44
C LYS A 88 -7.95 4.70 -13.05
N GLN A 89 -7.21 4.15 -12.09
CA GLN A 89 -7.72 4.01 -10.72
C GLN A 89 -7.92 5.34 -10.03
N ILE A 90 -7.10 6.34 -10.36
CA ILE A 90 -7.18 7.66 -9.73
C ILE A 90 -7.80 8.71 -10.66
N GLU A 91 -8.46 8.29 -11.73
CA GLU A 91 -9.10 9.20 -12.67
C GLU A 91 -10.11 10.09 -11.95
N GLY A 92 -10.00 11.39 -12.19
CA GLY A 92 -10.89 12.37 -11.56
C GLY A 92 -10.44 12.81 -10.17
N ILE A 93 -9.35 12.25 -9.64
CA ILE A 93 -8.84 12.63 -8.32
C ILE A 93 -7.59 13.49 -8.52
N PRO A 94 -7.61 14.77 -8.10
CA PRO A 94 -6.44 15.66 -8.30
C PRO A 94 -5.35 15.42 -7.27
N VAL A 95 -4.65 14.28 -7.37
CA VAL A 95 -3.60 13.90 -6.43
C VAL A 95 -2.38 14.82 -6.54
N ASP A 96 -1.79 15.15 -5.40
CA ASP A 96 -0.62 16.04 -5.31
C ASP A 96 0.66 15.31 -4.95
N CYS A 97 0.54 14.15 -4.29
CA CYS A 97 1.70 13.50 -3.69
C CYS A 97 1.49 11.99 -3.60
N PHE A 98 2.54 11.25 -3.97
CA PHE A 98 2.56 9.80 -3.81
C PHE A 98 3.41 9.44 -2.60
N TYR A 99 2.85 8.66 -1.68
CA TYR A 99 3.53 8.19 -0.49
C TYR A 99 4.00 6.75 -0.72
N SER A 100 5.29 6.52 -0.54
CA SER A 100 5.90 5.22 -0.80
C SER A 100 7.11 5.00 0.09
N SER A 101 7.41 3.75 0.37
CA SER A 101 8.66 3.35 1.02
C SER A 101 9.52 2.48 0.10
N GLU A 102 9.23 2.49 -1.19
CA GLU A 102 9.92 1.67 -2.19
C GLU A 102 10.50 2.53 -3.31
N PRO A 103 11.59 2.07 -3.97
CA PRO A 103 12.18 2.78 -5.11
C PRO A 103 11.21 3.03 -6.26
N TYR A 104 10.23 2.17 -6.40
CA TYR A 104 9.18 2.27 -7.42
C TYR A 104 8.42 3.60 -7.35
N GLY A 105 8.34 4.20 -6.16
CA GLY A 105 7.61 5.46 -5.95
C GLY A 105 8.12 6.59 -6.82
N GLU A 106 9.42 6.62 -7.10
CA GLU A 106 10.00 7.64 -7.97
C GLU A 106 9.43 7.55 -9.39
N LYS A 107 9.25 6.34 -9.90
CA LYS A 107 8.66 6.12 -11.23
C LYS A 107 7.21 6.60 -11.28
N VAL A 108 6.44 6.30 -10.23
CA VAL A 108 5.04 6.72 -10.13
C VAL A 108 4.95 8.24 -10.15
N ALA A 109 5.73 8.90 -9.30
CA ALA A 109 5.70 10.36 -9.18
C ALA A 109 6.12 11.03 -10.49
N GLN A 110 7.15 10.52 -11.15
CA GLN A 110 7.61 11.05 -12.43
C GLN A 110 6.53 10.93 -13.51
N TYR A 111 5.90 9.77 -13.59
CA TYR A 111 4.87 9.53 -14.60
C TYR A 111 3.67 10.46 -14.41
N LEU A 112 3.27 10.67 -13.16
CA LEU A 112 2.12 11.50 -12.84
C LEU A 112 2.46 12.99 -12.71
N GLY A 113 3.74 13.33 -12.65
CA GLY A 113 4.16 14.72 -12.49
C GLY A 113 3.85 15.31 -11.13
N ILE A 114 3.98 14.50 -10.08
CA ILE A 114 3.63 14.89 -8.70
C ILE A 114 4.80 14.63 -7.76
N GLU A 115 4.66 15.12 -6.53
CA GLU A 115 5.66 14.93 -5.47
C GLU A 115 5.77 13.44 -5.08
N ASN A 116 7.00 12.98 -4.81
CA ASN A 116 7.26 11.65 -4.27
C ASN A 116 7.70 11.79 -2.82
N ARG A 117 6.83 11.42 -1.89
CA ARG A 117 7.13 11.48 -0.46
C ARG A 117 7.58 10.09 -0.01
N ILE A 118 8.87 9.92 0.19
CA ILE A 118 9.44 8.65 0.62
C ILE A 118 9.36 8.56 2.14
N VAL A 119 8.82 7.44 2.64
CA VAL A 119 8.66 7.20 4.06
C VAL A 119 9.42 5.93 4.45
N ASP A 120 10.52 6.09 5.20
CA ASP A 120 11.28 4.98 5.79
C ASP A 120 11.72 3.90 4.77
N MET A 121 12.22 4.33 3.60
CA MET A 121 12.67 3.40 2.56
C MET A 121 13.72 2.42 3.08
N GLN A 122 14.59 2.85 3.98
CA GLN A 122 15.65 2.02 4.54
C GLN A 122 15.17 1.10 5.66
N LYS A 123 13.87 1.16 6.02
CA LYS A 123 13.29 0.35 7.09
C LYS A 123 13.99 0.57 8.44
N VAL A 124 14.37 1.82 8.70
CA VAL A 124 15.05 2.18 9.96
C VAL A 124 14.07 2.32 11.11
N GLN A 125 12.92 2.99 10.85
CA GLN A 125 11.92 3.20 11.89
C GLN A 125 11.12 1.94 12.16
N ILE A 126 10.66 1.25 11.10
CA ILE A 126 9.90 0.01 11.23
C ILE A 126 10.60 -1.05 10.35
N PRO A 127 11.45 -1.91 10.94
CA PRO A 127 12.29 -2.84 10.17
C PRO A 127 11.54 -4.10 9.71
N ILE A 128 10.52 -3.93 8.88
CA ILE A 128 9.69 -5.06 8.44
C ILE A 128 9.26 -4.91 6.99
N SER A 129 9.00 -6.03 6.33
CA SER A 129 8.39 -6.07 5.01
C SER A 129 7.35 -7.19 5.00
N ALA A 130 6.38 -7.07 4.09
CA ALA A 130 5.35 -8.10 3.95
C ALA A 130 5.96 -9.46 3.56
N THR A 131 7.02 -9.44 2.75
CA THR A 131 7.73 -10.66 2.34
C THR A 131 8.26 -11.43 3.55
N LYS A 132 8.93 -10.73 4.48
CA LYS A 132 9.46 -11.36 5.70
C LYS A 132 8.33 -11.97 6.53
N ILE A 133 7.23 -11.26 6.67
CA ILE A 133 6.10 -11.75 7.46
C ILE A 133 5.51 -13.01 6.83
N ARG A 134 5.34 -13.02 5.50
CA ARG A 134 4.82 -14.20 4.81
C ARG A 134 5.73 -15.42 4.96
N GLU A 135 7.04 -15.19 5.06
CA GLU A 135 8.01 -16.27 5.22
C GLU A 135 7.95 -16.88 6.61
N ASN A 136 7.68 -16.07 7.65
CA ASN A 136 7.63 -16.58 9.03
C ASN A 136 6.76 -15.67 9.89
N ILE A 137 5.46 -15.91 9.89
CA ILE A 137 4.50 -15.07 10.60
C ILE A 137 4.73 -15.05 12.11
N GLU A 138 5.13 -16.19 12.69
CA GLU A 138 5.34 -16.26 14.15
C GLU A 138 6.49 -15.37 14.61
N ASP A 139 7.57 -15.31 13.83
CA ASP A 139 8.74 -14.51 14.19
C ASP A 139 8.46 -13.02 14.09
N TYR A 140 7.51 -12.62 13.27
CA TYR A 140 7.24 -11.21 12.98
C TYR A 140 5.85 -10.76 13.41
N LYS A 141 5.14 -11.54 14.20
CA LYS A 141 3.77 -11.21 14.63
C LYS A 141 3.69 -9.89 15.40
N GLU A 142 4.79 -9.47 16.03
CA GLU A 142 4.83 -8.20 16.74
C GLU A 142 4.59 -6.98 15.82
N PHE A 143 4.81 -7.15 14.52
CA PHE A 143 4.58 -6.10 13.54
C PHE A 143 3.16 -6.10 12.98
N LEU A 144 2.28 -6.93 13.53
CA LEU A 144 0.89 -7.07 13.10
C LEU A 144 -0.08 -6.64 14.19
N GLU A 145 -1.20 -6.03 13.79
CA GLU A 145 -2.32 -5.86 14.70
C GLU A 145 -2.89 -7.24 15.01
N GLN A 146 -3.48 -7.40 16.18
CA GLN A 146 -4.01 -8.68 16.62
C GLN A 146 -5.05 -9.23 15.63
N GLU A 147 -5.93 -8.38 15.13
CA GLU A 147 -6.94 -8.76 14.14
C GLU A 147 -6.31 -9.37 12.89
N VAL A 148 -5.23 -8.76 12.41
CA VAL A 148 -4.52 -9.23 11.21
C VAL A 148 -3.93 -10.61 11.46
N TYR A 149 -3.24 -10.76 12.58
CA TYR A 149 -2.61 -12.04 12.95
C TYR A 149 -3.67 -13.15 13.05
N GLU A 150 -4.78 -12.88 13.72
CA GLU A 150 -5.84 -13.87 13.89
C GLU A 150 -6.47 -14.30 12.58
N ASP A 151 -6.72 -13.35 11.68
CA ASP A 151 -7.29 -13.64 10.36
C ASP A 151 -6.36 -14.52 9.53
N ILE A 152 -5.05 -14.25 9.57
CA ILE A 152 -4.07 -15.04 8.84
C ILE A 152 -3.99 -16.47 9.40
N ILE A 153 -3.97 -16.60 10.71
CA ILE A 153 -3.88 -17.93 11.35
C ILE A 153 -5.10 -18.78 10.99
N LYS A 154 -6.27 -18.19 10.90
CA LYS A 154 -7.49 -18.91 10.47
C LYS A 154 -7.36 -19.46 9.06
N GLU A 155 -6.74 -18.70 8.16
CA GLU A 155 -6.57 -19.14 6.78
C GLU A 155 -5.53 -20.27 6.65
N LEU A 156 -4.59 -20.38 7.59
CA LEU A 156 -3.59 -21.43 7.60
C LEU A 156 -4.12 -22.75 8.18
N ASP A 157 -5.22 -22.71 8.91
CA ASP A 157 -5.90 -23.88 9.45
C ASP A 157 -6.92 -24.40 8.43
#